data_b9e2a3d048d645056059f8014eeeb164
#
_entry.id   b9e2a3d048d645056059f8014eeeb164
#
_cell.length_a   1.000
_cell.length_b   1.000
_cell.length_c   1.000
_cell.angle_alpha   90.00
_cell.angle_beta   90.00
_cell.angle_gamma   90.00
#
_symmetry.space_group_name_H-M   'P 1'
#
loop_
_entity.id
_entity.type
_entity.pdbx_description
1 polymer ?
#
loop_
_entity_poly.entity_id
_entity_poly.type
_entity_poly.pdbx_seq_one_letter_code
_entity_poly.pdbx_strand_id
1 'polypeptide(L)'
;MLKVLIVDDEAVVRRGIVLGIDWASLGCAVVGEAANGEEGLAAAERYSPNLIITDVRMPHMDGIEMMRVLRERGSTAHVIVLTAYNDFDYARSALRFGAADYLLKPFRDQELVAAIERVREKAEAFSSRSAQDDLLALPKGDKSKYVLHTLEYIAAHYADADINITTIARSSGISEGHLSHVFKKETSYTAGGYF
;
A
#
# COMPACT_ATOMS: atom_id res chain seq x y z
N MET A 1 2.45 -8.80 19.19
CA MET A 1 3.46 -7.81 18.79
C MET A 1 3.78 -8.03 17.32
N LEU A 2 3.58 -7.03 16.47
CA LEU A 2 3.84 -7.12 15.03
C LEU A 2 5.34 -7.09 14.75
N LYS A 3 5.83 -8.05 13.97
CA LYS A 3 7.22 -8.11 13.50
C LYS A 3 7.38 -7.22 12.27
N VAL A 4 8.30 -6.26 12.33
CA VAL A 4 8.55 -5.27 11.28
C VAL A 4 9.91 -5.53 10.64
N LEU A 5 9.94 -5.58 9.30
CA LEU A 5 11.15 -5.60 8.49
C LEU A 5 11.29 -4.26 7.79
N ILE A 6 12.48 -3.66 7.83
CA ILE A 6 12.77 -2.39 7.15
C ILE A 6 13.74 -2.64 6.01
N VAL A 7 13.37 -2.19 4.81
CA VAL A 7 14.13 -2.40 3.57
C VAL A 7 14.33 -1.05 2.87
N ASP A 8 15.56 -0.56 2.84
CA ASP A 8 15.92 0.71 2.19
C ASP A 8 17.43 0.68 1.91
N ASP A 9 17.88 1.11 0.75
CA ASP A 9 19.31 1.07 0.41
C ASP A 9 20.12 2.12 1.17
N GLU A 10 19.48 3.21 1.60
CA GLU A 10 20.10 4.26 2.39
C GLU A 10 20.19 3.87 3.88
N ALA A 11 21.39 3.47 4.33
CA ALA A 11 21.62 3.07 5.74
C ALA A 11 21.22 4.16 6.74
N VAL A 12 21.32 5.44 6.37
CA VAL A 12 20.92 6.58 7.24
C VAL A 12 19.40 6.61 7.40
N VAL A 13 18.64 6.39 6.32
CA VAL A 13 17.17 6.34 6.34
C VAL A 13 16.72 5.14 7.17
N ARG A 14 17.26 3.94 6.92
CA ARG A 14 16.94 2.74 7.73
C ARG A 14 17.17 2.99 9.21
N ARG A 15 18.34 3.52 9.55
CA ARG A 15 18.71 3.83 10.94
C ARG A 15 17.78 4.87 11.56
N GLY A 16 17.42 5.91 10.79
CA GLY A 16 16.47 6.94 11.20
C GLY A 16 15.12 6.34 11.56
N ILE A 17 14.58 5.45 10.71
CA ILE A 17 13.31 4.76 10.95
C ILE A 17 13.40 3.85 12.19
N VAL A 18 14.47 3.04 12.30
CA VAL A 18 14.64 2.11 13.44
C VAL A 18 14.70 2.84 14.77
N LEU A 19 15.42 3.98 14.84
CA LEU A 19 15.69 4.71 16.08
C LEU A 19 14.69 5.83 16.35
N GLY A 20 14.02 6.37 15.33
CA GLY A 20 13.11 7.51 15.45
C GLY A 20 11.70 7.12 15.92
N ILE A 21 11.32 5.85 15.78
CA ILE A 21 9.98 5.36 16.10
C ILE A 21 10.00 4.60 17.43
N ASP A 22 9.07 4.90 18.33
CA ASP A 22 8.82 4.09 19.52
C ASP A 22 7.99 2.85 19.15
N TRP A 23 8.67 1.83 18.64
CA TRP A 23 8.08 0.58 18.19
C TRP A 23 7.30 -0.15 19.27
N ALA A 24 7.76 -0.05 20.52
CA ALA A 24 7.13 -0.73 21.65
C ALA A 24 5.75 -0.14 21.95
N SER A 25 5.59 1.17 21.90
CA SER A 25 4.29 1.85 22.09
C SER A 25 3.28 1.47 20.99
N LEU A 26 3.77 1.18 19.78
CA LEU A 26 2.95 0.72 18.66
C LEU A 26 2.64 -0.79 18.70
N GLY A 27 3.11 -1.52 19.72
CA GLY A 27 2.97 -2.98 19.78
C GLY A 27 3.75 -3.70 18.66
N CYS A 28 4.81 -3.08 18.15
CA CYS A 28 5.66 -3.56 17.07
C CYS A 28 7.09 -3.87 17.56
N ALA A 29 7.82 -4.66 16.79
CA ALA A 29 9.25 -4.87 16.97
C ALA A 29 9.94 -4.98 15.62
N VAL A 30 11.02 -4.24 15.41
CA VAL A 30 11.88 -4.42 14.24
C VAL A 30 12.66 -5.71 14.39
N VAL A 31 12.46 -6.65 13.47
CA VAL A 31 13.07 -7.99 13.49
C VAL A 31 14.22 -8.12 12.51
N GLY A 32 14.38 -7.17 11.59
CA GLY A 32 15.46 -7.16 10.62
C GLY A 32 15.51 -5.88 9.80
N GLU A 33 16.63 -5.71 9.14
CA GLU A 33 16.91 -4.66 8.17
C GLU A 33 17.49 -5.31 6.90
N ALA A 34 17.25 -4.70 5.73
CA ALA A 34 17.81 -5.12 4.45
C ALA A 34 18.13 -3.90 3.59
N ALA A 35 19.13 -4.00 2.72
CA ALA A 35 19.60 -2.91 1.89
C ALA A 35 19.09 -2.96 0.43
N ASN A 36 18.36 -4.00 0.06
CA ASN A 36 17.78 -4.18 -1.26
C ASN A 36 16.67 -5.26 -1.20
N GLY A 37 15.93 -5.44 -2.30
CA GLY A 37 14.83 -6.39 -2.35
C GLY A 37 15.24 -7.85 -2.20
N GLU A 38 16.43 -8.25 -2.67
CA GLU A 38 16.93 -9.64 -2.53
C GLU A 38 17.19 -9.98 -1.07
N GLU A 39 17.90 -9.10 -0.36
CA GLU A 39 18.09 -9.20 1.08
C GLU A 39 16.77 -9.15 1.84
N GLY A 40 15.84 -8.28 1.38
CA GLY A 40 14.48 -8.17 1.91
C GLY A 40 13.71 -9.48 1.81
N LEU A 41 13.78 -10.19 0.68
CA LEU A 41 13.17 -11.51 0.51
C LEU A 41 13.78 -12.55 1.47
N ALA A 42 15.11 -12.61 1.56
CA ALA A 42 15.79 -13.52 2.47
C ALA A 42 15.45 -13.25 3.93
N ALA A 43 15.37 -11.97 4.33
CA ALA A 43 14.96 -11.57 5.66
C ALA A 43 13.47 -11.89 5.92
N ALA A 44 12.60 -11.73 4.93
CA ALA A 44 11.19 -12.09 5.04
C ALA A 44 10.98 -13.59 5.25
N GLU A 45 11.73 -14.43 4.56
CA GLU A 45 11.72 -15.89 4.80
C GLU A 45 12.19 -16.23 6.21
N ARG A 46 13.29 -15.61 6.66
CA ARG A 46 13.90 -15.90 7.95
C ARG A 46 13.06 -15.48 9.13
N TYR A 47 12.48 -14.27 9.08
CA TYR A 47 11.81 -13.66 10.23
C TYR A 47 10.29 -13.74 10.18
N SER A 48 9.71 -14.03 9.02
CA SER A 48 8.26 -14.03 8.76
C SER A 48 7.62 -12.77 9.33
N PRO A 49 7.95 -11.56 8.80
CA PRO A 49 7.43 -10.31 9.30
C PRO A 49 5.92 -10.19 9.03
N ASN A 50 5.22 -9.45 9.88
CA ASN A 50 3.82 -9.08 9.67
C ASN A 50 3.70 -7.78 8.86
N LEU A 51 4.70 -6.90 8.98
CA LEU A 51 4.78 -5.62 8.29
C LEU A 51 6.16 -5.46 7.67
N ILE A 52 6.20 -5.03 6.43
CA ILE A 52 7.43 -4.64 5.72
C ILE A 52 7.29 -3.17 5.35
N ILE A 53 8.31 -2.38 5.69
CA ILE A 53 8.44 -0.99 5.25
C ILE A 53 9.57 -0.97 4.25
N THR A 54 9.30 -0.61 3.01
CA THR A 54 10.29 -0.71 1.93
C THR A 54 10.39 0.56 1.12
N ASP A 55 11.62 0.95 0.75
CA ASP A 55 11.80 1.88 -0.35
C ASP A 55 11.38 1.24 -1.67
N VAL A 56 11.00 2.08 -2.63
CA VAL A 56 10.73 1.66 -4.01
C VAL A 56 12.04 1.42 -4.75
N ARG A 57 12.91 2.42 -4.79
CA ARG A 57 14.13 2.40 -5.61
C ARG A 57 15.32 1.90 -4.85
N MET A 58 15.70 0.66 -5.12
CA MET A 58 16.88 0.04 -4.53
C MET A 58 17.68 -0.68 -5.59
N PRO A 59 19.01 -0.85 -5.41
CA PRO A 59 19.84 -1.62 -6.30
C PRO A 59 19.46 -3.11 -6.29
N HIS A 60 19.83 -3.83 -7.35
CA HIS A 60 19.60 -5.26 -7.57
C HIS A 60 18.13 -5.61 -7.77
N MET A 61 17.32 -5.49 -6.74
CA MET A 61 15.88 -5.72 -6.78
C MET A 61 15.17 -4.54 -6.11
N ASP A 62 14.24 -3.90 -6.81
CA ASP A 62 13.45 -2.81 -6.29
C ASP A 62 12.32 -3.30 -5.34
N GLY A 63 11.72 -2.36 -4.59
CA GLY A 63 10.69 -2.69 -3.61
C GLY A 63 9.41 -3.24 -4.24
N ILE A 64 9.08 -2.84 -5.46
CA ILE A 64 7.88 -3.33 -6.17
C ILE A 64 8.09 -4.77 -6.65
N GLU A 65 9.24 -5.05 -7.22
CA GLU A 65 9.61 -6.42 -7.61
C GLU A 65 9.65 -7.34 -6.39
N MET A 66 10.24 -6.90 -5.29
CA MET A 66 10.23 -7.64 -4.02
C MET A 66 8.80 -7.95 -3.57
N MET A 67 7.88 -6.96 -3.61
CA MET A 67 6.48 -7.17 -3.27
C MET A 67 5.82 -8.22 -4.17
N ARG A 68 6.04 -8.14 -5.49
CA ARG A 68 5.53 -9.12 -6.44
C ARG A 68 5.95 -10.53 -6.07
N VAL A 69 7.23 -10.74 -5.84
CA VAL A 69 7.79 -12.06 -5.45
C VAL A 69 7.22 -12.51 -4.11
N LEU A 70 7.08 -11.63 -3.13
CA LEU A 70 6.46 -11.97 -1.83
C LEU A 70 5.02 -12.48 -2.03
N ARG A 71 4.21 -11.82 -2.87
CA ARG A 71 2.84 -12.27 -3.15
C ARG A 71 2.80 -13.61 -3.89
N GLU A 72 3.67 -13.80 -4.87
CA GLU A 72 3.80 -15.08 -5.59
C GLU A 72 4.19 -16.24 -4.67
N ARG A 73 4.99 -15.95 -3.63
CA ARG A 73 5.36 -16.93 -2.57
C ARG A 73 4.29 -17.09 -1.48
N GLY A 74 3.12 -16.43 -1.62
CA GLY A 74 2.02 -16.52 -0.66
C GLY A 74 2.21 -15.73 0.63
N SER A 75 3.13 -14.77 0.67
CA SER A 75 3.30 -13.90 1.84
C SER A 75 2.07 -13.03 2.08
N THR A 76 1.57 -13.03 3.31
CA THR A 76 0.46 -12.18 3.78
C THR A 76 0.94 -10.93 4.50
N ALA A 77 2.25 -10.68 4.55
CA ALA A 77 2.81 -9.49 5.18
C ALA A 77 2.22 -8.22 4.58
N HIS A 78 1.80 -7.30 5.44
CA HIS A 78 1.43 -5.95 5.01
C HIS A 78 2.68 -5.21 4.52
N VAL A 79 2.54 -4.36 3.52
CA VAL A 79 3.67 -3.59 2.99
C VAL A 79 3.31 -2.12 2.97
N ILE A 80 4.14 -1.28 3.60
CA ILE A 80 4.14 0.18 3.47
C ILE A 80 5.30 0.53 2.54
N VAL A 81 5.00 1.29 1.49
CA VAL A 81 5.97 1.68 0.48
C VAL A 81 6.42 3.12 0.72
N LEU A 82 7.73 3.34 0.76
CA LEU A 82 8.34 4.66 0.81
C LEU A 82 8.75 5.05 -0.62
N THR A 83 8.38 6.22 -1.09
CA THR A 83 8.63 6.63 -2.48
C THR A 83 9.03 8.10 -2.57
N ALA A 84 9.88 8.45 -3.54
CA ALA A 84 10.21 9.85 -3.82
C ALA A 84 9.08 10.55 -4.59
N TYR A 85 9.04 11.89 -4.51
CA TYR A 85 7.96 12.76 -4.99
C TYR A 85 7.57 12.60 -6.48
N ASN A 86 8.44 12.03 -7.33
CA ASN A 86 8.23 11.90 -8.78
C ASN A 86 7.89 10.48 -9.25
N ASP A 87 7.66 9.54 -8.34
CA ASP A 87 7.47 8.13 -8.68
C ASP A 87 6.01 7.68 -8.64
N PHE A 88 5.14 8.46 -9.28
CA PHE A 88 3.70 8.18 -9.33
C PHE A 88 3.37 6.78 -9.91
N ASP A 89 4.11 6.35 -10.93
CA ASP A 89 3.94 5.01 -11.52
C ASP A 89 4.27 3.88 -10.53
N TYR A 90 5.22 4.11 -9.63
CA TYR A 90 5.56 3.15 -8.58
C TYR A 90 4.52 3.09 -7.47
N ALA A 91 3.97 4.24 -7.04
CA ALA A 91 2.87 4.26 -6.08
C ALA A 91 1.64 3.49 -6.60
N ARG A 92 1.34 3.64 -7.89
CA ARG A 92 0.29 2.89 -8.59
C ARG A 92 0.59 1.39 -8.66
N SER A 93 1.83 1.02 -8.96
CA SER A 93 2.27 -0.38 -8.97
C SER A 93 2.21 -0.99 -7.58
N ALA A 94 2.62 -0.26 -6.54
CA ALA A 94 2.52 -0.69 -5.15
C ALA A 94 1.08 -1.03 -4.75
N LEU A 95 0.12 -0.17 -5.09
CA LEU A 95 -1.31 -0.44 -4.85
C LEU A 95 -1.81 -1.69 -5.59
N ARG A 96 -1.38 -1.88 -6.84
CA ARG A 96 -1.72 -3.05 -7.65
C ARG A 96 -1.21 -4.36 -7.04
N PHE A 97 -0.05 -4.35 -6.42
CA PHE A 97 0.52 -5.51 -5.71
C PHE A 97 0.10 -5.59 -4.25
N GLY A 98 -0.92 -4.82 -3.84
CA GLY A 98 -1.54 -4.91 -2.53
C GLY A 98 -0.68 -4.29 -1.42
N ALA A 99 -0.04 -3.15 -1.70
CA ALA A 99 0.52 -2.31 -0.63
C ALA A 99 -0.60 -1.88 0.32
N ALA A 100 -0.35 -1.95 1.60
CA ALA A 100 -1.30 -1.54 2.64
C ALA A 100 -1.38 -0.01 2.75
N ASP A 101 -0.25 0.67 2.48
CA ASP A 101 -0.13 2.12 2.47
C ASP A 101 1.14 2.57 1.73
N TYR A 102 1.26 3.87 1.44
CA TYR A 102 2.47 4.46 0.89
C TYR A 102 2.75 5.83 1.52
N LEU A 103 4.03 6.21 1.59
CA LEU A 103 4.48 7.50 2.09
C LEU A 103 5.47 8.15 1.11
N LEU A 104 5.35 9.47 0.95
CA LEU A 104 6.26 10.25 0.11
C LEU A 104 7.47 10.72 0.92
N LYS A 105 8.68 10.46 0.44
CA LYS A 105 9.92 11.02 0.99
C LYS A 105 10.05 12.50 0.55
N PRO A 106 10.43 13.44 1.46
CA PRO A 106 10.68 13.23 2.88
C PRO A 106 9.37 13.16 3.69
N PHE A 107 9.26 12.21 4.59
CA PHE A 107 8.14 12.05 5.51
C PHE A 107 8.56 12.38 6.95
N ARG A 108 7.58 12.69 7.80
CA ARG A 108 7.79 12.86 9.24
C ARG A 108 7.51 11.55 9.96
N ASP A 109 8.15 11.34 11.11
CA ASP A 109 7.94 10.15 11.95
C ASP A 109 6.46 9.93 12.26
N GLN A 110 5.70 11.01 12.52
CA GLN A 110 4.25 10.95 12.77
C GLN A 110 3.43 10.39 11.58
N GLU A 111 3.85 10.63 10.35
CA GLU A 111 3.17 10.11 9.16
C GLU A 111 3.40 8.60 9.03
N LEU A 112 4.62 8.16 9.33
CA LEU A 112 4.95 6.73 9.35
C LEU A 112 4.23 6.02 10.51
N VAL A 113 4.19 6.60 11.70
CA VAL A 113 3.42 6.10 12.85
C VAL A 113 1.95 5.93 12.47
N ALA A 114 1.32 6.95 11.88
CA ALA A 114 -0.07 6.88 11.45
C ALA A 114 -0.31 5.79 10.39
N ALA A 115 0.62 5.57 9.46
CA ALA A 115 0.54 4.49 8.48
C ALA A 115 0.62 3.10 9.15
N ILE A 116 1.52 2.93 10.12
CA ILE A 116 1.65 1.68 10.89
C ILE A 116 0.37 1.40 11.70
N GLU A 117 -0.21 2.41 12.34
CA GLU A 117 -1.46 2.28 13.08
C GLU A 117 -2.62 1.83 12.19
N ARG A 118 -2.77 2.43 11.00
CA ARG A 118 -3.79 2.01 10.01
C ARG A 118 -3.61 0.55 9.59
N VAL A 119 -2.38 0.09 9.39
CA VAL A 119 -2.09 -1.30 9.05
C VAL A 119 -2.45 -2.22 10.22
N ARG A 120 -2.10 -1.83 11.45
CA ARG A 120 -2.42 -2.61 12.66
C ARG A 120 -3.93 -2.77 12.84
N GLU A 121 -4.68 -1.69 12.73
CA GLU A 121 -6.14 -1.71 12.82
C GLU A 121 -6.78 -2.66 11.78
N LYS A 122 -6.28 -2.63 10.54
CA LYS A 122 -6.72 -3.56 9.50
C LYS A 122 -6.39 -5.01 9.84
N ALA A 123 -5.19 -5.28 10.37
CA ALA A 123 -4.77 -6.63 10.75
C ALA A 123 -5.60 -7.17 11.92
N GLU A 124 -5.90 -6.35 12.92
CA GLU A 124 -6.75 -6.71 14.07
C GLU A 124 -8.21 -6.93 13.64
N ALA A 125 -8.76 -6.08 12.77
CA ALA A 125 -10.10 -6.24 12.22
C ALA A 125 -10.25 -7.53 11.40
N PHE A 126 -9.21 -7.95 10.69
CA PHE A 126 -9.21 -9.21 9.95
C PHE A 126 -9.13 -10.43 10.89
N SER A 127 -8.33 -10.35 11.96
CA SER A 127 -8.21 -11.42 12.96
C SER A 127 -9.50 -11.61 13.77
N SER A 128 -10.25 -10.55 14.03
CA SER A 128 -11.54 -10.63 14.74
C SER A 128 -12.70 -11.09 13.84
N ARG A 129 -12.57 -10.97 12.52
CA ARG A 129 -13.57 -11.43 11.54
C ARG A 129 -13.49 -12.93 11.23
N SER A 130 -12.37 -13.59 11.49
CA SER A 130 -12.19 -15.00 11.19
C SER A 130 -12.93 -15.97 12.13
N ALA A 131 -13.69 -15.47 13.11
CA ALA A 131 -14.40 -16.32 14.07
C ALA A 131 -15.93 -16.28 14.00
N GLN A 132 -16.60 -15.34 13.34
CA GLN A 132 -18.06 -15.26 13.48
C GLN A 132 -18.91 -14.60 12.38
N ASP A 133 -18.41 -14.21 11.21
CA ASP A 133 -19.32 -13.55 10.23
C ASP A 133 -19.04 -13.89 8.75
N ASP A 134 -19.33 -15.13 8.38
CA ASP A 134 -19.43 -15.54 6.97
C ASP A 134 -20.86 -15.51 6.43
N LEU A 135 -21.75 -14.75 7.06
CA LEU A 135 -23.13 -14.54 6.58
C LEU A 135 -23.67 -13.17 7.04
N LEU A 136 -23.89 -12.27 6.06
CA LEU A 136 -24.66 -11.04 6.20
C LEU A 136 -23.97 -9.83 6.84
N ALA A 137 -23.23 -9.03 6.06
CA ALA A 137 -23.41 -7.58 6.06
C ALA A 137 -22.54 -6.90 4.98
N LEU A 138 -23.17 -6.36 3.97
CA LEU A 138 -22.60 -5.32 3.11
C LEU A 138 -22.42 -4.04 3.95
N PRO A 139 -21.19 -3.49 4.12
CA PRO A 139 -21.03 -2.25 4.85
C PRO A 139 -21.58 -1.09 4.00
N LYS A 140 -22.52 -0.35 4.57
CA LYS A 140 -22.97 0.94 4.07
C LYS A 140 -21.80 1.94 4.18
N GLY A 141 -21.34 2.50 3.06
CA GLY A 141 -20.58 3.75 3.04
C GLY A 141 -19.12 3.68 2.61
N ASP A 142 -18.69 2.73 1.82
CA ASP A 142 -17.31 2.64 1.33
C ASP A 142 -17.09 3.52 0.08
N LYS A 143 -16.73 4.80 0.30
CA LYS A 143 -16.35 5.73 -0.79
C LYS A 143 -15.10 5.23 -1.52
N SER A 144 -14.19 4.56 -0.84
CA SER A 144 -13.02 3.89 -1.39
C SER A 144 -13.33 2.87 -2.49
N LYS A 145 -14.48 2.21 -2.43
CA LYS A 145 -14.86 1.19 -3.40
C LYS A 145 -14.98 1.74 -4.82
N TYR A 146 -15.49 2.94 -4.99
CA TYR A 146 -15.63 3.57 -6.31
C TYR A 146 -14.28 4.03 -6.86
N VAL A 147 -13.40 4.51 -6.01
CA VAL A 147 -12.04 4.90 -6.41
C VAL A 147 -11.22 3.67 -6.77
N LEU A 148 -11.27 2.61 -5.97
CA LEU A 148 -10.61 1.34 -6.26
C LEU A 148 -11.10 0.74 -7.58
N HIS A 149 -12.41 0.65 -7.79
CA HIS A 149 -12.98 0.15 -9.03
C HIS A 149 -12.59 1.01 -10.24
N THR A 150 -12.53 2.33 -10.08
CA THR A 150 -12.07 3.25 -11.11
C THR A 150 -10.61 2.98 -11.49
N LEU A 151 -9.75 2.81 -10.51
CA LEU A 151 -8.34 2.50 -10.74
C LEU A 151 -8.14 1.13 -11.38
N GLU A 152 -8.90 0.12 -10.94
CA GLU A 152 -8.90 -1.23 -11.53
C GLU A 152 -9.40 -1.21 -12.98
N TYR A 153 -10.48 -0.48 -13.26
CA TYR A 153 -11.02 -0.33 -14.60
C TYR A 153 -10.03 0.35 -15.54
N ILE A 154 -9.40 1.45 -15.10
CA ILE A 154 -8.34 2.14 -15.85
C ILE A 154 -7.18 1.17 -16.12
N ALA A 155 -6.75 0.41 -15.11
CA ALA A 155 -5.63 -0.53 -15.25
C ALA A 155 -5.94 -1.68 -16.23
N ALA A 156 -7.19 -2.13 -16.30
CA ALA A 156 -7.63 -3.20 -17.21
C ALA A 156 -7.80 -2.73 -18.66
N HIS A 157 -8.14 -1.46 -18.87
CA HIS A 157 -8.53 -0.91 -20.19
C HIS A 157 -7.58 0.21 -20.66
N TYR A 158 -6.42 0.34 -20.05
CA TYR A 158 -5.43 1.38 -20.35
C TYR A 158 -5.02 1.44 -21.85
N ALA A 159 -5.06 0.32 -22.56
CA ALA A 159 -4.73 0.25 -23.98
C ALA A 159 -5.92 0.59 -24.91
N ASP A 160 -7.11 0.81 -24.36
CA ASP A 160 -8.31 1.09 -25.14
C ASP A 160 -8.40 2.60 -25.42
N ALA A 161 -8.41 2.98 -26.68
CA ALA A 161 -8.50 4.37 -27.11
C ALA A 161 -9.81 5.09 -26.68
N ASP A 162 -10.80 4.34 -26.23
CA ASP A 162 -12.13 4.84 -25.85
C ASP A 162 -12.35 4.95 -24.32
N ILE A 163 -11.28 4.77 -23.52
CA ILE A 163 -11.40 4.93 -22.07
C ILE A 163 -11.67 6.41 -21.73
N ASN A 164 -12.78 6.65 -21.05
CA ASN A 164 -13.18 7.97 -20.59
C ASN A 164 -14.01 7.87 -19.31
N ILE A 165 -14.25 9.01 -18.65
CA ILE A 165 -14.98 9.05 -17.39
C ILE A 165 -16.40 8.48 -17.49
N THR A 166 -17.03 8.60 -18.65
CA THR A 166 -18.38 8.08 -18.93
C THR A 166 -18.41 6.56 -18.89
N THR A 167 -17.42 5.90 -19.52
CA THR A 167 -17.31 4.44 -19.54
C THR A 167 -17.04 3.89 -18.15
N ILE A 168 -16.19 4.56 -17.38
CA ILE A 168 -15.86 4.15 -16.01
C ILE A 168 -17.05 4.36 -15.06
N ALA A 169 -17.73 5.49 -15.13
CA ALA A 169 -18.89 5.78 -14.30
C ALA A 169 -20.01 4.76 -14.55
N ARG A 170 -20.22 4.40 -15.82
CA ARG A 170 -21.20 3.37 -16.24
C ARG A 170 -20.84 1.99 -15.69
N SER A 171 -19.57 1.59 -15.74
CA SER A 171 -19.12 0.29 -15.21
C SER A 171 -19.25 0.23 -13.67
N SER A 172 -19.17 1.39 -13.01
CA SER A 172 -19.31 1.51 -11.55
C SER A 172 -20.76 1.71 -11.09
N GLY A 173 -21.72 1.89 -12.02
CA GLY A 173 -23.13 2.10 -11.71
C GLY A 173 -23.43 3.46 -11.05
N ILE A 174 -22.58 4.49 -11.26
CA ILE A 174 -22.74 5.83 -10.70
C ILE A 174 -22.68 6.91 -11.76
N SER A 175 -23.11 8.14 -11.44
CA SER A 175 -23.01 9.27 -12.36
C SER A 175 -21.57 9.79 -12.49
N GLU A 176 -21.22 10.34 -13.66
CA GLU A 176 -19.92 10.96 -13.93
C GLU A 176 -19.57 12.06 -12.92
N GLY A 177 -20.54 12.90 -12.55
CA GLY A 177 -20.36 13.94 -11.57
C GLY A 177 -20.06 13.40 -10.17
N HIS A 178 -20.69 12.29 -9.78
CA HIS A 178 -20.42 11.62 -8.51
C HIS A 178 -19.03 10.99 -8.50
N LEU A 179 -18.66 10.29 -9.58
CA LEU A 179 -17.34 9.71 -9.73
C LEU A 179 -16.25 10.78 -9.68
N SER A 180 -16.40 11.86 -10.45
CA SER A 180 -15.45 13.00 -10.46
C SER A 180 -15.29 13.62 -9.08
N HIS A 181 -16.38 13.81 -8.35
CA HIS A 181 -16.35 14.38 -7.01
C HIS A 181 -15.63 13.49 -6.00
N VAL A 182 -15.97 12.20 -5.97
CA VAL A 182 -15.38 11.22 -5.07
C VAL A 182 -13.89 11.02 -5.40
N PHE A 183 -13.57 10.87 -6.67
CA PHE A 183 -12.19 10.69 -7.13
C PHE A 183 -11.33 11.89 -6.77
N LYS A 184 -11.79 13.12 -7.07
CA LYS A 184 -11.07 14.35 -6.70
C LYS A 184 -10.90 14.50 -5.19
N LYS A 185 -11.91 14.14 -4.41
CA LYS A 185 -11.88 14.25 -2.94
C LYS A 185 -10.87 13.28 -2.31
N GLU A 186 -10.74 12.08 -2.85
CA GLU A 186 -9.91 11.01 -2.27
C GLU A 186 -8.50 10.95 -2.86
N THR A 187 -8.31 11.38 -4.13
CA THR A 187 -7.01 11.33 -4.81
C THR A 187 -6.38 12.70 -5.02
N SER A 188 -7.11 13.80 -4.76
CA SER A 188 -6.72 15.18 -5.08
C SER A 188 -6.57 15.48 -6.58
N TYR A 189 -6.90 14.53 -7.46
CA TYR A 189 -6.84 14.68 -8.93
C TYR A 189 -8.24 14.67 -9.53
N THR A 190 -8.39 15.33 -10.70
CA THR A 190 -9.61 15.18 -11.49
C THR A 190 -9.54 13.90 -12.32
N ALA A 191 -10.62 13.14 -12.37
CA ALA A 191 -10.66 11.90 -13.17
C ALA A 191 -10.31 12.14 -14.65
N GLY A 192 -10.65 13.31 -15.22
CA GLY A 192 -10.30 13.71 -16.59
C GLY A 192 -8.86 14.17 -16.82
N GLY A 193 -8.07 14.36 -15.77
CA GLY A 193 -6.63 14.66 -15.86
C GLY A 193 -5.75 13.42 -15.68
N TYR A 194 -6.38 12.26 -15.61
CA TYR A 194 -5.74 10.95 -15.39
C TYR A 194 -5.59 10.13 -16.69
N PHE A 195 -6.21 10.64 -17.79
CA PHE A 195 -6.19 10.03 -19.13
C PHE A 195 -5.19 10.73 -20.03
#